data_074062265cd81a182c186f083d7f0f8c
#
_entry.id   074062265cd81a182c186f083d7f0f8c
#
_cell.length_a   1.000
_cell.length_b   1.000
_cell.length_c   1.000
_cell.angle_alpha   90.00
_cell.angle_beta   90.00
_cell.angle_gamma   90.00
#
_symmetry.space_group_name_H-M   'P 1'
#
loop_
_entity.id
_entity.type
_entity.pdbx_description
1 polymer ?
#
loop_
_entity_poly.entity_id
_entity_poly.type
_entity_poly.pdbx_seq_one_letter_code
_entity_poly.pdbx_strand_id
1 'polypeptide(L)'
;MQDGLADAQWYRPAVSPERMQVLMARSNGRAAFHTVLWLALLAGSGALAFQSRGRWWAIPAFAAYGALYGGAADPRWHECGHGTAFKSRWANDVVYTVASFMLLREPTMWRWSHVRHHSDTIIVGRDPEISFPRPFKVRVVLANYLHLLNGPAMLRRMVRHAFGSIDDDARDFVPEDDLPRVVWEARIFVAVLAGVIAWSVLIGSIVPLLFIGLPSFYGVWLLWFFAVTQHGGLREDVLDHRLNTRTVYINPVFRFLYLNMNYHLEHHLFPSVPYHHLPQLHAEIKHHLPPPKTSMFAAYREIVLALRRQHKDPTWELPLPVLPADAPAAVLSSKVTRDVEDPEADAVDIGAADMIETGRIVRLDLNGRTYALCRPTADLYALTDGLCTHGQTHLAEGFLDGCTIECPKHNGRFDVRTGEPLRKPVRIPLATYEIERVGGRLMARLDGRRVPPPPALRTTPSR
;
A
#
# COMPACT_ATOMS: atom_id res chain seq x y z
N MET A 1 17.76 0.04 11.82
CA MET A 1 16.55 0.49 11.08
C MET A 1 15.86 1.52 11.94
N GLN A 2 15.77 2.76 11.52
CA GLN A 2 14.85 3.69 12.16
C GLN A 2 13.46 3.33 11.61
N ASP A 3 12.52 2.94 12.48
CA ASP A 3 11.18 2.48 12.07
C ASP A 3 10.28 3.59 11.51
N GLY A 4 10.87 4.72 11.14
CA GLY A 4 10.17 5.87 10.60
C GLY A 4 9.22 6.51 11.61
N LEU A 5 8.16 7.13 11.09
CA LEU A 5 7.01 7.58 11.90
C LEU A 5 5.93 6.50 12.01
N ALA A 6 6.33 5.22 11.94
CA ALA A 6 5.40 4.09 12.08
C ALA A 6 4.53 4.18 13.35
N ASP A 7 5.10 4.71 14.44
CA ASP A 7 4.42 4.91 15.73
C ASP A 7 3.64 6.22 15.82
N ALA A 8 3.78 7.15 14.87
CA ALA A 8 3.07 8.42 14.92
C ALA A 8 1.56 8.22 14.78
N GLN A 9 0.81 8.98 15.57
CA GLN A 9 -0.65 8.99 15.48
C GLN A 9 -1.09 9.93 14.37
N TRP A 10 -1.51 9.34 13.25
CA TRP A 10 -2.14 10.06 12.15
C TRP A 10 -3.63 10.20 12.41
N TYR A 11 -4.21 11.33 11.98
CA TYR A 11 -5.67 11.50 12.03
C TYR A 11 -6.37 10.37 11.27
N ARG A 12 -7.42 9.83 11.86
CA ARG A 12 -8.24 8.78 11.27
C ARG A 12 -9.70 8.95 11.69
N PRO A 13 -10.66 9.08 10.75
CA PRO A 13 -12.08 9.14 11.09
C PRO A 13 -12.56 7.77 11.57
N ALA A 14 -13.60 7.81 12.39
CA ALA A 14 -14.21 6.61 12.91
C ALA A 14 -15.10 5.92 11.87
N VAL A 15 -14.93 4.61 11.75
CA VAL A 15 -15.84 3.72 11.02
C VAL A 15 -16.14 2.55 11.94
N SER A 16 -17.42 2.13 12.05
CA SER A 16 -17.75 1.03 12.95
C SER A 16 -17.03 -0.27 12.51
N PRO A 17 -16.67 -1.16 13.46
CA PRO A 17 -16.00 -2.42 13.16
C PRO A 17 -16.79 -3.28 12.15
N GLU A 18 -18.12 -3.33 12.29
CA GLU A 18 -19.01 -4.07 11.38
C GLU A 18 -18.89 -3.57 9.97
N ARG A 19 -18.92 -2.25 9.82
CA ARG A 19 -18.82 -1.61 8.52
C ARG A 19 -17.42 -1.75 7.91
N MET A 20 -16.39 -1.61 8.73
CA MET A 20 -15.01 -1.81 8.31
C MET A 20 -14.78 -3.23 7.79
N GLN A 21 -15.35 -4.25 8.43
CA GLN A 21 -15.25 -5.63 7.97
C GLN A 21 -15.83 -5.81 6.56
N VAL A 22 -16.96 -5.14 6.26
CA VAL A 22 -17.56 -5.14 4.91
C VAL A 22 -16.66 -4.41 3.91
N LEU A 23 -16.15 -3.23 4.29
CA LEU A 23 -15.29 -2.42 3.42
C LEU A 23 -13.94 -3.08 3.11
N MET A 24 -13.39 -3.85 4.05
CA MET A 24 -12.12 -4.56 3.85
C MET A 24 -12.27 -5.91 3.12
N ALA A 25 -13.49 -6.33 2.80
CA ALA A 25 -13.73 -7.59 2.10
C ALA A 25 -13.13 -7.58 0.69
N ARG A 26 -12.26 -8.53 0.40
CA ARG A 26 -11.58 -8.68 -0.89
C ARG A 26 -12.36 -9.59 -1.83
N SER A 27 -12.21 -9.39 -3.14
CA SER A 27 -12.93 -10.17 -4.14
C SER A 27 -12.02 -10.64 -5.28
N ASN A 28 -11.83 -11.96 -5.41
CA ASN A 28 -11.13 -12.51 -6.56
C ASN A 28 -11.87 -12.22 -7.88
N GLY A 29 -13.20 -12.30 -7.90
CA GLY A 29 -14.00 -12.09 -9.12
C GLY A 29 -13.88 -10.68 -9.66
N ARG A 30 -14.06 -9.64 -8.81
CA ARG A 30 -13.91 -8.24 -9.23
C ARG A 30 -12.50 -7.92 -9.69
N ALA A 31 -11.48 -8.37 -8.94
CA ALA A 31 -10.10 -8.13 -9.27
C ALA A 31 -9.69 -8.85 -10.56
N ALA A 32 -10.12 -10.11 -10.75
CA ALA A 32 -9.90 -10.86 -11.99
C ALA A 32 -10.56 -10.17 -13.20
N PHE A 33 -11.81 -9.74 -13.07
CA PHE A 33 -12.50 -9.02 -14.15
C PHE A 33 -11.72 -7.76 -14.59
N HIS A 34 -11.32 -6.90 -13.64
CA HIS A 34 -10.58 -5.69 -13.98
C HIS A 34 -9.17 -5.98 -14.53
N THR A 35 -8.52 -7.04 -14.04
CA THR A 35 -7.19 -7.44 -14.54
C THR A 35 -7.27 -8.04 -15.94
N VAL A 36 -8.24 -8.94 -16.18
CA VAL A 36 -8.45 -9.56 -17.50
C VAL A 36 -8.86 -8.50 -18.52
N LEU A 37 -9.76 -7.59 -18.16
CA LEU A 37 -10.16 -6.48 -19.05
C LEU A 37 -8.97 -5.58 -19.38
N TRP A 38 -8.13 -5.23 -18.39
CA TRP A 38 -6.90 -4.47 -18.64
C TRP A 38 -5.96 -5.20 -19.60
N LEU A 39 -5.70 -6.49 -19.39
CA LEU A 39 -4.82 -7.29 -20.26
C LEU A 39 -5.41 -7.45 -21.67
N ALA A 40 -6.73 -7.61 -21.79
CA ALA A 40 -7.41 -7.66 -23.08
C ALA A 40 -7.29 -6.33 -23.86
N LEU A 41 -7.46 -5.20 -23.16
CA LEU A 41 -7.27 -3.87 -23.74
C LEU A 41 -5.79 -3.64 -24.12
N LEU A 42 -4.85 -4.08 -23.28
CA LEU A 42 -3.43 -4.03 -23.58
C LEU A 42 -3.08 -4.86 -24.82
N ALA A 43 -3.57 -6.10 -24.90
CA ALA A 43 -3.36 -6.96 -26.06
C ALA A 43 -4.01 -6.38 -27.33
N GLY A 44 -5.26 -5.91 -27.24
CA GLY A 44 -5.96 -5.30 -28.36
C GLY A 44 -5.30 -4.03 -28.88
N SER A 45 -4.90 -3.13 -27.96
CA SER A 45 -4.16 -1.91 -28.34
C SER A 45 -2.78 -2.25 -28.86
N GLY A 46 -2.12 -3.30 -28.36
CA GLY A 46 -0.86 -3.80 -28.89
C GLY A 46 -1.00 -4.34 -30.32
N ALA A 47 -2.04 -5.13 -30.59
CA ALA A 47 -2.33 -5.59 -31.95
C ALA A 47 -2.59 -4.42 -32.91
N LEU A 48 -3.36 -3.43 -32.47
CA LEU A 48 -3.61 -2.21 -33.23
C LEU A 48 -2.32 -1.42 -33.48
N ALA A 49 -1.47 -1.24 -32.48
CA ALA A 49 -0.18 -0.58 -32.60
C ALA A 49 0.74 -1.34 -33.57
N PHE A 50 0.74 -2.67 -33.53
CA PHE A 50 1.50 -3.50 -34.45
C PHE A 50 1.05 -3.31 -35.92
N GLN A 51 -0.26 -3.30 -36.18
CA GLN A 51 -0.85 -3.11 -37.49
C GLN A 51 -0.69 -1.67 -38.03
N SER A 52 -0.51 -0.69 -37.17
CA SER A 52 -0.36 0.72 -37.50
C SER A 52 1.01 1.11 -38.03
N ARG A 53 2.01 0.23 -37.94
CA ARG A 53 3.39 0.52 -38.28
C ARG A 53 3.52 0.98 -39.75
N GLY A 54 4.34 2.01 -39.97
CA GLY A 54 4.48 2.66 -41.27
C GLY A 54 3.34 3.62 -41.65
N ARG A 55 2.34 3.82 -40.76
CA ARG A 55 1.23 4.74 -40.94
C ARG A 55 1.29 5.89 -39.95
N TRP A 56 0.69 7.04 -40.31
CA TRP A 56 0.67 8.23 -39.42
C TRP A 56 -0.02 7.97 -38.07
N TRP A 57 -1.04 7.11 -38.02
CA TRP A 57 -1.78 6.78 -36.82
C TRP A 57 -1.05 5.76 -35.90
N ALA A 58 0.18 5.34 -36.26
CA ALA A 58 1.03 4.58 -35.35
C ALA A 58 1.29 5.36 -34.04
N ILE A 59 1.47 6.67 -34.12
CA ILE A 59 1.74 7.50 -32.95
C ILE A 59 0.61 7.39 -31.91
N PRO A 60 -0.67 7.70 -32.20
CA PRO A 60 -1.73 7.54 -31.22
C PRO A 60 -1.98 6.07 -30.81
N ALA A 61 -1.74 5.09 -31.70
CA ALA A 61 -1.89 3.68 -31.37
C ALA A 61 -0.85 3.23 -30.32
N PHE A 62 0.43 3.59 -30.50
CA PHE A 62 1.46 3.32 -29.50
C PHE A 62 1.27 4.14 -28.22
N ALA A 63 0.77 5.38 -28.29
CA ALA A 63 0.44 6.17 -27.11
C ALA A 63 -0.67 5.48 -26.28
N ALA A 64 -1.70 4.92 -26.92
CA ALA A 64 -2.75 4.17 -26.24
C ALA A 64 -2.20 2.86 -25.63
N TYR A 65 -1.38 2.11 -26.36
CA TYR A 65 -0.70 0.92 -25.85
C TYR A 65 0.17 1.27 -24.64
N GLY A 66 1.00 2.30 -24.76
CA GLY A 66 1.87 2.76 -23.68
C GLY A 66 1.10 3.19 -22.43
N ALA A 67 -0.01 3.92 -22.60
CA ALA A 67 -0.88 4.33 -21.48
C ALA A 67 -1.43 3.13 -20.70
N LEU A 68 -1.80 2.06 -21.39
CA LEU A 68 -2.23 0.81 -20.77
C LEU A 68 -1.07 0.02 -20.15
N TYR A 69 0.10 0.05 -20.77
CA TYR A 69 1.30 -0.64 -20.29
C TYR A 69 1.91 0.07 -19.07
N GLY A 70 2.31 1.34 -19.22
CA GLY A 70 2.99 2.09 -18.15
C GLY A 70 2.04 2.80 -17.19
N GLY A 71 0.99 3.46 -17.72
CA GLY A 71 0.09 4.26 -16.90
C GLY A 71 -0.91 3.45 -16.09
N ALA A 72 -1.61 2.50 -16.73
CA ALA A 72 -2.60 1.69 -16.03
C ALA A 72 -1.98 0.52 -15.22
N ALA A 73 -0.70 0.21 -15.39
CA ALA A 73 0.00 -0.75 -14.54
C ALA A 73 0.22 -0.20 -13.11
N ASP A 74 0.41 1.11 -12.94
CA ASP A 74 0.72 1.73 -11.65
C ASP A 74 -0.33 1.47 -10.57
N PRO A 75 -1.62 1.75 -10.76
CA PRO A 75 -2.61 1.46 -9.72
C PRO A 75 -2.80 -0.04 -9.45
N ARG A 76 -2.44 -0.92 -10.39
CA ARG A 76 -2.42 -2.38 -10.18
C ARG A 76 -1.21 -2.80 -9.37
N TRP A 77 -0.05 -2.22 -9.67
CA TRP A 77 1.14 -2.33 -8.85
C TRP A 77 0.86 -1.88 -7.42
N HIS A 78 0.30 -0.70 -7.24
CA HIS A 78 -0.04 -0.10 -5.96
C HIS A 78 -0.96 -1.01 -5.14
N GLU A 79 -2.12 -1.35 -5.68
CA GLU A 79 -3.16 -2.12 -4.99
C GLU A 79 -2.74 -3.57 -4.69
N CYS A 80 -2.08 -4.23 -5.65
CA CYS A 80 -1.53 -5.56 -5.44
C CYS A 80 -0.31 -5.55 -4.51
N GLY A 81 0.43 -4.44 -4.44
CA GLY A 81 1.49 -4.21 -3.45
C GLY A 81 0.95 -4.26 -2.02
N HIS A 82 -0.20 -3.63 -1.76
CA HIS A 82 -0.95 -3.77 -0.50
C HIS A 82 -1.56 -5.18 -0.32
N GLY A 83 -1.69 -5.97 -1.41
CA GLY A 83 -2.35 -7.29 -1.43
C GLY A 83 -3.82 -7.22 -1.07
N THR A 84 -4.48 -6.14 -1.47
CA THR A 84 -5.89 -5.84 -1.23
C THR A 84 -6.77 -6.10 -2.44
N ALA A 85 -6.19 -6.13 -3.67
CA ALA A 85 -6.95 -6.37 -4.89
C ALA A 85 -7.68 -7.73 -4.87
N PHE A 86 -6.93 -8.80 -4.67
CA PHE A 86 -7.44 -10.17 -4.65
C PHE A 86 -7.51 -10.74 -3.23
N LYS A 87 -8.46 -11.64 -3.00
CA LYS A 87 -8.44 -12.49 -1.81
C LYS A 87 -7.24 -13.44 -1.85
N SER A 88 -6.92 -14.00 -3.02
CA SER A 88 -5.79 -14.90 -3.23
C SER A 88 -4.46 -14.17 -3.22
N ARG A 89 -3.55 -14.57 -2.32
CA ARG A 89 -2.23 -13.96 -2.17
C ARG A 89 -1.38 -14.06 -3.45
N TRP A 90 -1.32 -15.26 -4.05
CA TRP A 90 -0.52 -15.50 -5.25
C TRP A 90 -0.95 -14.61 -6.42
N ALA A 91 -2.27 -14.32 -6.55
CA ALA A 91 -2.77 -13.47 -7.63
C ALA A 91 -2.32 -12.01 -7.45
N ASN A 92 -2.32 -11.49 -6.21
CA ASN A 92 -1.71 -10.19 -5.93
C ASN A 92 -0.22 -10.18 -6.29
N ASP A 93 0.54 -11.21 -5.87
CA ASP A 93 1.99 -11.25 -6.11
C ASP A 93 2.35 -11.36 -7.60
N VAL A 94 1.59 -12.11 -8.39
CA VAL A 94 1.78 -12.22 -9.85
C VAL A 94 1.51 -10.88 -10.54
N VAL A 95 0.34 -10.28 -10.29
CA VAL A 95 -0.02 -8.99 -10.92
C VAL A 95 0.94 -7.89 -10.47
N TYR A 96 1.33 -7.88 -9.20
CA TYR A 96 2.32 -6.96 -8.65
C TYR A 96 3.67 -7.08 -9.37
N THR A 97 4.18 -8.30 -9.56
CA THR A 97 5.48 -8.53 -10.21
C THR A 97 5.46 -8.12 -11.68
N VAL A 98 4.38 -8.46 -12.41
CA VAL A 98 4.22 -8.04 -13.82
C VAL A 98 4.15 -6.51 -13.93
N ALA A 99 3.33 -5.86 -13.13
CA ALA A 99 3.22 -4.41 -13.12
C ALA A 99 4.52 -3.73 -12.67
N SER A 100 5.26 -4.32 -11.72
CA SER A 100 6.58 -3.86 -11.29
C SER A 100 7.57 -3.85 -12.45
N PHE A 101 7.62 -4.92 -13.25
CA PHE A 101 8.45 -4.99 -14.45
C PHE A 101 8.08 -3.90 -15.46
N MET A 102 6.79 -3.71 -15.72
CA MET A 102 6.28 -2.68 -16.65
C MET A 102 6.67 -1.26 -16.21
N LEU A 103 6.89 -1.04 -14.91
CA LEU A 103 7.25 0.25 -14.32
C LEU A 103 8.75 0.39 -14.02
N LEU A 104 9.58 -0.60 -14.32
CA LEU A 104 11.00 -0.68 -13.98
C LEU A 104 11.23 -0.56 -12.45
N ARG A 105 10.39 -1.22 -11.65
CA ARG A 105 10.43 -1.21 -10.18
C ARG A 105 10.75 -2.60 -9.66
N GLU A 106 11.83 -2.79 -8.93
CA GLU A 106 12.12 -4.08 -8.26
C GLU A 106 11.05 -4.34 -7.18
N PRO A 107 10.31 -5.47 -7.27
CA PRO A 107 9.13 -5.70 -6.42
C PRO A 107 9.39 -5.55 -4.92
N THR A 108 10.48 -6.11 -4.42
CA THR A 108 10.79 -6.08 -2.98
C THR A 108 11.16 -4.68 -2.52
N MET A 109 12.06 -4.00 -3.21
CA MET A 109 12.49 -2.65 -2.86
C MET A 109 11.29 -1.69 -2.87
N TRP A 110 10.51 -1.69 -3.94
CA TRP A 110 9.40 -0.75 -4.07
C TRP A 110 8.21 -1.07 -3.15
N ARG A 111 8.06 -2.32 -2.70
CA ARG A 111 7.09 -2.64 -1.64
C ARG A 111 7.48 -1.99 -0.31
N TRP A 112 8.76 -2.01 0.04
CA TRP A 112 9.27 -1.35 1.24
C TRP A 112 9.25 0.18 1.11
N SER A 113 9.60 0.73 -0.05
CA SER A 113 9.44 2.15 -0.37
C SER A 113 8.00 2.61 -0.11
N HIS A 114 7.03 1.87 -0.61
CA HIS A 114 5.61 2.21 -0.47
C HIS A 114 5.09 2.05 0.97
N VAL A 115 5.58 1.07 1.72
CA VAL A 115 5.31 0.97 3.17
C VAL A 115 5.87 2.20 3.91
N ARG A 116 7.09 2.63 3.56
CA ARG A 116 7.71 3.85 4.13
C ARG A 116 6.91 5.09 3.74
N HIS A 117 6.45 5.20 2.49
CA HIS A 117 5.59 6.29 2.04
C HIS A 117 4.30 6.41 2.88
N HIS A 118 3.61 5.31 3.15
CA HIS A 118 2.43 5.33 4.03
C HIS A 118 2.74 5.66 5.49
N SER A 119 3.95 5.36 5.97
CA SER A 119 4.38 5.72 7.33
C SER A 119 4.80 7.17 7.45
N ASP A 120 5.45 7.70 6.43
CA ASP A 120 6.13 8.99 6.43
C ASP A 120 5.62 9.89 5.28
N THR A 121 4.34 9.80 4.91
CA THR A 121 3.73 10.48 3.75
C THR A 121 4.09 11.97 3.70
N ILE A 122 4.85 12.36 2.67
CA ILE A 122 5.32 13.73 2.42
C ILE A 122 6.12 14.33 3.61
N ILE A 123 6.80 13.48 4.38
CA ILE A 123 7.81 13.93 5.35
C ILE A 123 9.14 14.05 4.62
N VAL A 124 9.66 15.27 4.53
CA VAL A 124 10.88 15.58 3.76
C VAL A 124 12.10 14.86 4.33
N GLY A 125 12.86 14.22 3.45
CA GLY A 125 14.05 13.44 3.82
C GLY A 125 13.75 12.04 4.38
N ARG A 126 12.48 11.64 4.48
CA ARG A 126 12.07 10.32 4.98
C ARG A 126 11.19 9.55 4.01
N ASP A 127 10.24 10.21 3.34
CA ASP A 127 9.40 9.61 2.32
C ASP A 127 10.18 9.43 1.01
N PRO A 128 10.44 8.18 0.57
CA PRO A 128 11.20 7.91 -0.65
C PRO A 128 10.41 8.18 -1.93
N GLU A 129 9.10 8.44 -1.83
CA GLU A 129 8.21 8.62 -2.99
C GLU A 129 7.84 10.09 -3.26
N ILE A 130 8.49 11.05 -2.60
CA ILE A 130 8.28 12.48 -2.89
C ILE A 130 8.71 12.80 -4.32
N SER A 131 7.72 13.01 -5.18
CA SER A 131 7.96 13.26 -6.61
C SER A 131 8.21 14.74 -6.95
N PHE A 132 7.90 15.65 -6.03
CA PHE A 132 7.93 17.09 -6.24
C PHE A 132 8.60 17.82 -5.08
N PRO A 133 9.93 17.62 -4.88
CA PRO A 133 10.65 18.32 -3.81
C PRO A 133 10.63 19.85 -4.04
N ARG A 134 10.57 20.62 -2.96
CA ARG A 134 10.69 22.08 -3.02
C ARG A 134 12.17 22.48 -3.04
N PRO A 135 12.57 23.53 -3.81
CA PRO A 135 11.75 24.30 -4.73
C PRO A 135 11.42 23.54 -6.01
N PHE A 136 10.17 23.61 -6.43
CA PHE A 136 9.66 22.90 -7.59
C PHE A 136 10.32 23.30 -8.90
N LYS A 137 10.80 22.31 -9.67
CA LYS A 137 11.45 22.52 -10.97
C LYS A 137 10.53 22.06 -12.11
N VAL A 138 9.79 22.96 -12.73
CA VAL A 138 8.83 22.66 -13.82
C VAL A 138 9.45 21.78 -14.93
N ARG A 139 10.70 22.09 -15.33
CA ARG A 139 11.39 21.31 -16.39
C ARG A 139 11.58 19.84 -16.02
N VAL A 140 11.86 19.57 -14.72
CA VAL A 140 12.03 18.20 -14.23
C VAL A 140 10.70 17.45 -14.31
N VAL A 141 9.61 18.06 -13.92
CA VAL A 141 8.28 17.45 -13.99
C VAL A 141 7.88 17.18 -15.42
N LEU A 142 8.02 18.15 -16.33
CA LEU A 142 7.71 17.98 -17.75
C LEU A 142 8.55 16.85 -18.39
N ALA A 143 9.85 16.79 -18.07
CA ALA A 143 10.72 15.71 -18.54
C ALA A 143 10.26 14.33 -18.01
N ASN A 144 9.74 14.28 -16.78
CA ASN A 144 9.29 13.02 -16.19
C ASN A 144 7.92 12.54 -16.69
N TYR A 145 7.11 13.38 -17.32
CA TYR A 145 5.95 12.88 -18.08
C TYR A 145 6.31 11.91 -19.20
N LEU A 146 7.51 12.03 -19.75
CA LEU A 146 8.09 11.07 -20.72
C LEU A 146 9.19 10.22 -20.06
N HIS A 147 9.27 10.19 -18.75
CA HIS A 147 10.25 9.42 -17.95
C HIS A 147 11.72 9.67 -18.34
N LEU A 148 12.01 10.84 -18.92
CA LEU A 148 13.35 11.16 -19.47
C LEU A 148 14.43 11.30 -18.39
N LEU A 149 14.05 11.60 -17.13
CA LEU A 149 15.00 11.71 -16.02
C LEU A 149 14.89 10.50 -15.09
N ASN A 150 13.67 10.20 -14.60
CA ASN A 150 13.46 9.11 -13.64
C ASN A 150 13.68 7.74 -14.28
N GLY A 151 13.25 7.52 -15.53
CA GLY A 151 13.38 6.22 -16.20
C GLY A 151 14.83 5.75 -16.32
N PRO A 152 15.74 6.56 -16.91
CA PRO A 152 17.16 6.22 -16.95
C PRO A 152 17.81 6.06 -15.58
N ALA A 153 17.39 6.87 -14.57
CA ALA A 153 17.89 6.75 -13.20
C ALA A 153 17.46 5.43 -12.57
N MET A 154 16.18 5.03 -12.72
CA MET A 154 15.66 3.75 -12.24
C MET A 154 16.33 2.57 -12.92
N LEU A 155 16.48 2.61 -14.25
CA LEU A 155 17.17 1.56 -14.99
C LEU A 155 18.63 1.42 -14.56
N ARG A 156 19.37 2.55 -14.39
CA ARG A 156 20.74 2.55 -13.88
C ARG A 156 20.81 1.93 -12.49
N ARG A 157 19.88 2.29 -11.59
CA ARG A 157 19.80 1.73 -10.23
C ARG A 157 19.56 0.23 -10.29
N MET A 158 18.58 -0.22 -11.08
CA MET A 158 18.29 -1.65 -11.27
C MET A 158 19.49 -2.42 -11.79
N VAL A 159 20.24 -1.87 -12.78
CA VAL A 159 21.48 -2.50 -13.26
C VAL A 159 22.53 -2.60 -12.16
N ARG A 160 22.74 -1.54 -11.35
CA ARG A 160 23.65 -1.60 -10.19
C ARG A 160 23.22 -2.66 -9.18
N HIS A 161 21.93 -2.74 -8.86
CA HIS A 161 21.38 -3.76 -7.97
C HIS A 161 21.63 -5.17 -8.53
N ALA A 162 21.49 -5.39 -9.84
CA ALA A 162 21.77 -6.69 -10.48
C ALA A 162 23.23 -7.13 -10.26
N PHE A 163 24.17 -6.20 -10.19
CA PHE A 163 25.58 -6.47 -9.85
C PHE A 163 25.86 -6.48 -8.35
N GLY A 164 24.81 -6.41 -7.48
CA GLY A 164 24.94 -6.47 -6.02
C GLY A 164 25.26 -5.12 -5.36
N SER A 165 25.36 -4.01 -6.11
CA SER A 165 25.60 -2.67 -5.57
C SER A 165 24.27 -1.99 -5.20
N ILE A 166 23.79 -2.24 -3.99
CA ILE A 166 22.57 -1.60 -3.44
C ILE A 166 22.92 -0.20 -2.96
N ASP A 167 22.11 0.78 -3.33
CA ASP A 167 22.29 2.18 -2.89
C ASP A 167 21.83 2.39 -1.44
N ASP A 168 22.33 3.49 -0.83
CA ASP A 168 22.09 3.79 0.58
C ASP A 168 20.63 4.13 0.84
N ASP A 169 19.95 4.77 -0.12
CA ASP A 169 18.50 5.05 -0.01
C ASP A 169 17.70 3.76 0.16
N ALA A 170 17.99 2.74 -0.67
CA ALA A 170 17.34 1.44 -0.55
C ALA A 170 17.67 0.75 0.79
N ARG A 171 18.90 0.89 1.29
CA ARG A 171 19.33 0.33 2.60
C ARG A 171 18.64 0.99 3.79
N ASP A 172 18.19 2.23 3.66
CA ASP A 172 17.48 2.93 4.72
C ASP A 172 16.13 2.30 5.06
N PHE A 173 15.40 1.83 4.05
CA PHE A 173 14.04 1.29 4.24
C PHE A 173 13.88 -0.20 3.93
N VAL A 174 14.80 -0.84 3.17
CA VAL A 174 14.75 -2.29 2.90
C VAL A 174 15.50 -3.03 3.99
N PRO A 175 14.88 -3.97 4.72
CA PRO A 175 15.58 -4.81 5.68
C PRO A 175 16.72 -5.62 5.05
N GLU A 176 17.82 -5.81 5.78
CA GLU A 176 19.02 -6.51 5.29
C GLU A 176 18.72 -7.90 4.73
N ASP A 177 17.84 -8.67 5.38
CA ASP A 177 17.43 -10.01 4.93
C ASP A 177 16.68 -10.01 3.59
N ASP A 178 16.15 -8.87 3.16
CA ASP A 178 15.43 -8.71 1.90
C ASP A 178 16.32 -8.18 0.77
N LEU A 179 17.50 -7.63 1.06
CA LEU A 179 18.42 -7.11 0.05
C LEU A 179 18.86 -8.16 -0.98
N PRO A 180 19.15 -9.43 -0.63
CA PRO A 180 19.47 -10.45 -1.63
C PRO A 180 18.34 -10.67 -2.64
N ARG A 181 17.09 -10.52 -2.19
CA ARG A 181 15.92 -10.65 -3.08
C ARG A 181 15.82 -9.48 -4.06
N VAL A 182 16.13 -8.25 -3.63
CA VAL A 182 16.22 -7.08 -4.54
C VAL A 182 17.24 -7.35 -5.65
N VAL A 183 18.41 -7.89 -5.31
CA VAL A 183 19.45 -8.25 -6.30
C VAL A 183 18.93 -9.29 -7.30
N TRP A 184 18.26 -10.33 -6.84
CA TRP A 184 17.71 -11.36 -7.73
C TRP A 184 16.60 -10.84 -8.65
N GLU A 185 15.69 -10.03 -8.13
CA GLU A 185 14.63 -9.40 -8.91
C GLU A 185 15.22 -8.47 -9.98
N ALA A 186 16.23 -7.67 -9.62
CA ALA A 186 16.95 -6.82 -10.56
C ALA A 186 17.64 -7.62 -11.67
N ARG A 187 18.31 -8.74 -11.32
CA ARG A 187 18.94 -9.65 -12.31
C ARG A 187 17.94 -10.20 -13.31
N ILE A 188 16.78 -10.67 -12.82
CA ILE A 188 15.73 -11.20 -13.69
C ILE A 188 15.24 -10.11 -14.65
N PHE A 189 14.94 -8.92 -14.16
CA PHE A 189 14.41 -7.83 -14.96
C PHE A 189 15.45 -7.33 -16.00
N VAL A 190 16.70 -7.17 -15.58
CA VAL A 190 17.81 -6.81 -16.49
C VAL A 190 18.02 -7.89 -17.54
N ALA A 191 17.97 -9.17 -17.18
CA ALA A 191 18.12 -10.28 -18.14
C ALA A 191 16.98 -10.30 -19.17
N VAL A 192 15.72 -10.05 -18.75
CA VAL A 192 14.59 -9.94 -19.68
C VAL A 192 14.78 -8.77 -20.64
N LEU A 193 15.15 -7.59 -20.15
CA LEU A 193 15.40 -6.40 -20.98
C LEU A 193 16.57 -6.62 -21.94
N ALA A 194 17.67 -7.23 -21.47
CA ALA A 194 18.81 -7.60 -22.33
C ALA A 194 18.41 -8.60 -23.41
N GLY A 195 17.57 -9.59 -23.06
CA GLY A 195 17.02 -10.55 -24.03
C GLY A 195 16.17 -9.87 -25.12
N VAL A 196 15.33 -8.90 -24.74
CA VAL A 196 14.54 -8.12 -25.72
C VAL A 196 15.43 -7.27 -26.62
N ILE A 197 16.49 -6.66 -26.07
CA ILE A 197 17.48 -5.93 -26.84
C ILE A 197 18.17 -6.87 -27.83
N ALA A 198 18.68 -8.01 -27.36
CA ALA A 198 19.34 -9.01 -28.20
C ALA A 198 18.41 -9.51 -29.32
N TRP A 199 17.16 -9.81 -28.98
CA TRP A 199 16.14 -10.18 -29.98
C TRP A 199 15.95 -9.08 -31.02
N SER A 200 15.83 -7.82 -30.64
CA SER A 200 15.69 -6.67 -31.54
C SER A 200 16.89 -6.54 -32.49
N VAL A 201 18.10 -6.74 -31.96
CA VAL A 201 19.34 -6.73 -32.78
C VAL A 201 19.36 -7.90 -33.76
N LEU A 202 19.08 -9.12 -33.32
CA LEU A 202 19.09 -10.34 -34.14
C LEU A 202 18.12 -10.26 -35.31
N ILE A 203 16.94 -9.68 -35.14
CA ILE A 203 15.96 -9.54 -36.23
C ILE A 203 16.07 -8.21 -36.98
N GLY A 204 17.02 -7.34 -36.63
CA GLY A 204 17.21 -6.03 -37.26
C GLY A 204 15.98 -5.11 -37.09
N SER A 205 15.23 -5.22 -35.98
CA SER A 205 13.98 -4.49 -35.81
C SER A 205 13.81 -3.97 -34.36
N ILE A 206 13.39 -2.70 -34.22
CA ILE A 206 13.07 -2.08 -32.95
C ILE A 206 11.72 -2.56 -32.37
N VAL A 207 10.93 -3.33 -33.13
CA VAL A 207 9.57 -3.71 -32.77
C VAL A 207 9.49 -4.40 -31.40
N PRO A 208 10.33 -5.38 -31.02
CA PRO A 208 10.27 -5.97 -29.68
C PRO A 208 10.43 -4.93 -28.58
N LEU A 209 11.33 -3.96 -28.73
CA LEU A 209 11.53 -2.88 -27.76
C LEU A 209 10.33 -1.93 -27.68
N LEU A 210 9.64 -1.67 -28.80
CA LEU A 210 8.43 -0.85 -28.80
C LEU A 210 7.28 -1.47 -27.97
N PHE A 211 7.30 -2.81 -27.76
CA PHE A 211 6.30 -3.52 -26.98
C PHE A 211 6.77 -3.88 -25.56
N ILE A 212 8.09 -4.02 -25.35
CA ILE A 212 8.66 -4.38 -24.04
C ILE A 212 9.88 -3.48 -23.77
N GLY A 213 9.87 -2.77 -22.66
CA GLY A 213 10.91 -1.84 -22.24
C GLY A 213 10.63 -0.40 -22.60
N LEU A 214 10.53 -0.02 -23.87
CA LEU A 214 10.23 1.37 -24.24
C LEU A 214 8.84 1.86 -23.78
N PRO A 215 7.79 1.04 -23.66
CA PRO A 215 6.52 1.51 -23.10
C PRO A 215 6.63 2.01 -21.66
N SER A 216 7.63 1.52 -20.90
CA SER A 216 7.97 2.05 -19.57
C SER A 216 8.46 3.51 -19.60
N PHE A 217 8.72 4.06 -20.78
CA PHE A 217 9.10 5.47 -20.98
C PHE A 217 7.96 6.26 -21.64
N TYR A 218 7.54 5.87 -22.82
CA TYR A 218 6.55 6.64 -23.57
C TYR A 218 5.09 6.47 -23.03
N GLY A 219 4.85 5.47 -22.17
CA GLY A 219 3.53 5.17 -21.64
C GLY A 219 3.24 5.74 -20.22
N VAL A 220 4.27 6.17 -19.48
CA VAL A 220 4.10 6.62 -18.10
C VAL A 220 3.47 8.01 -17.95
N TRP A 221 3.22 8.71 -19.04
CA TRP A 221 2.54 10.02 -19.00
C TRP A 221 1.20 9.94 -18.28
N LEU A 222 0.46 8.83 -18.42
CA LEU A 222 -0.82 8.65 -17.74
C LEU A 222 -0.64 8.39 -16.24
N LEU A 223 0.42 7.68 -15.83
CA LEU A 223 0.81 7.55 -14.43
C LEU A 223 1.05 8.94 -13.82
N TRP A 224 1.89 9.75 -14.43
CA TRP A 224 2.18 11.09 -13.95
C TRP A 224 0.94 11.98 -13.94
N PHE A 225 0.08 11.85 -14.95
CA PHE A 225 -1.19 12.56 -15.02
C PHE A 225 -2.09 12.30 -13.80
N PHE A 226 -2.06 11.09 -13.27
CA PHE A 226 -2.81 10.77 -12.04
C PHE A 226 -2.00 11.04 -10.78
N ALA A 227 -0.75 10.61 -10.69
CA ALA A 227 0.06 10.66 -9.47
C ALA A 227 0.28 12.09 -8.98
N VAL A 228 0.46 13.07 -9.87
CA VAL A 228 0.56 14.49 -9.50
C VAL A 228 -0.63 14.96 -8.68
N THR A 229 -1.82 14.41 -8.93
CA THR A 229 -3.03 14.83 -8.20
C THR A 229 -3.10 14.30 -6.78
N GLN A 230 -2.29 13.30 -6.42
CA GLN A 230 -2.30 12.70 -5.09
C GLN A 230 -1.80 13.68 -4.03
N HIS A 231 -0.59 14.20 -4.20
CA HIS A 231 0.13 14.99 -3.20
C HIS A 231 0.65 16.34 -3.72
N GLY A 232 0.64 16.54 -5.05
CA GLY A 232 1.31 17.70 -5.70
C GLY A 232 0.89 19.05 -5.13
N GLY A 233 1.86 19.84 -4.61
CA GLY A 233 1.67 21.19 -4.09
C GLY A 233 0.96 21.30 -2.73
N LEU A 234 0.65 20.17 -2.08
CA LEU A 234 0.10 20.12 -0.73
C LEU A 234 1.18 20.34 0.34
N ARG A 235 0.82 20.26 1.62
CA ARG A 235 1.73 20.49 2.74
C ARG A 235 2.72 19.34 2.89
N GLU A 236 3.91 19.71 3.34
CA GLU A 236 4.97 18.79 3.75
C GLU A 236 5.06 18.77 5.28
N ASP A 237 5.68 17.73 5.85
CA ASP A 237 6.00 17.60 7.27
C ASP A 237 4.78 17.70 8.22
N VAL A 238 3.63 17.15 7.80
CA VAL A 238 2.39 17.14 8.60
C VAL A 238 1.89 15.70 8.81
N LEU A 239 1.37 15.43 10.02
CA LEU A 239 0.83 14.11 10.43
C LEU A 239 -0.70 14.01 10.23
N ASP A 240 -1.23 14.65 9.21
CA ASP A 240 -2.65 14.58 8.85
C ASP A 240 -2.81 14.46 7.33
N HIS A 241 -3.23 13.29 6.87
CA HIS A 241 -3.43 13.03 5.44
C HIS A 241 -4.43 13.98 4.79
N ARG A 242 -5.33 14.62 5.55
CA ARG A 242 -6.26 15.63 5.03
C ARG A 242 -5.56 16.87 4.50
N LEU A 243 -4.30 17.11 4.90
CA LEU A 243 -3.48 18.26 4.54
C LEU A 243 -2.45 17.96 3.44
N ASN A 244 -2.05 16.69 3.29
CA ASN A 244 -1.00 16.28 2.36
C ASN A 244 -1.47 15.33 1.23
N THR A 245 -2.77 14.96 1.22
CA THR A 245 -3.34 14.02 0.24
C THR A 245 -4.68 14.52 -0.30
N ARG A 246 -5.01 14.20 -1.56
CA ARG A 246 -6.23 14.67 -2.24
C ARG A 246 -7.16 13.54 -2.66
N THR A 247 -8.45 13.86 -2.67
CA THR A 247 -9.48 13.13 -3.42
C THR A 247 -9.92 13.97 -4.62
N VAL A 248 -10.02 13.34 -5.80
CA VAL A 248 -10.41 14.00 -7.05
C VAL A 248 -11.52 13.21 -7.73
N TYR A 249 -12.63 13.85 -8.08
CA TYR A 249 -13.68 13.18 -8.88
C TYR A 249 -13.25 13.09 -10.34
N ILE A 250 -13.35 11.90 -10.90
CA ILE A 250 -12.99 11.60 -12.28
C ILE A 250 -14.06 10.75 -12.95
N ASN A 251 -14.06 10.69 -14.28
CA ASN A 251 -15.01 9.91 -15.05
C ASN A 251 -14.81 8.38 -14.89
N PRO A 252 -15.81 7.55 -15.24
CA PRO A 252 -15.74 6.10 -15.06
C PRO A 252 -14.57 5.42 -15.79
N VAL A 253 -14.18 5.91 -16.98
CA VAL A 253 -13.05 5.37 -17.75
C VAL A 253 -11.74 5.58 -16.98
N PHE A 254 -11.51 6.78 -16.50
CA PHE A 254 -10.33 7.07 -15.68
C PHE A 254 -10.38 6.33 -14.34
N ARG A 255 -11.56 6.16 -13.73
CA ARG A 255 -11.71 5.34 -12.52
C ARG A 255 -11.30 3.88 -12.76
N PHE A 256 -11.64 3.30 -13.91
CA PHE A 256 -11.20 1.96 -14.29
C PHE A 256 -9.69 1.90 -14.52
N LEU A 257 -9.13 2.84 -15.29
CA LEU A 257 -7.68 2.88 -15.56
C LEU A 257 -6.88 3.09 -14.28
N TYR A 258 -7.40 3.91 -13.36
CA TYR A 258 -6.74 4.29 -12.10
C TYR A 258 -7.21 3.45 -10.89
N LEU A 259 -8.02 2.41 -11.07
CA LEU A 259 -8.55 1.54 -10.00
C LEU A 259 -9.08 2.33 -8.79
N ASN A 260 -9.90 3.35 -9.01
CA ASN A 260 -10.42 4.24 -7.94
C ASN A 260 -9.33 4.91 -7.06
N MET A 261 -8.02 4.89 -7.43
CA MET A 261 -6.97 5.59 -6.68
C MET A 261 -7.10 7.11 -6.70
N ASN A 262 -8.11 7.64 -7.37
CA ASN A 262 -8.57 9.02 -7.25
C ASN A 262 -9.15 9.35 -5.84
N TYR A 263 -9.52 8.34 -5.07
CA TYR A 263 -9.83 8.40 -3.63
C TYR A 263 -8.57 8.18 -2.79
N HIS A 264 -7.51 8.89 -3.11
CA HIS A 264 -6.18 8.64 -2.55
C HIS A 264 -6.09 9.02 -1.06
N LEU A 265 -6.82 10.05 -0.64
CA LEU A 265 -6.94 10.42 0.76
C LEU A 265 -7.57 9.29 1.59
N GLU A 266 -8.68 8.71 1.11
CA GLU A 266 -9.35 7.59 1.75
C GLU A 266 -8.44 6.36 1.81
N HIS A 267 -7.67 6.14 0.76
CA HIS A 267 -6.68 5.07 0.70
C HIS A 267 -5.57 5.25 1.75
N HIS A 268 -5.00 6.45 1.92
CA HIS A 268 -4.01 6.72 2.96
C HIS A 268 -4.58 6.58 4.38
N LEU A 269 -5.83 6.97 4.58
CA LEU A 269 -6.51 6.79 5.87
C LEU A 269 -6.79 5.31 6.18
N PHE A 270 -7.10 4.52 5.16
CA PHE A 270 -7.50 3.11 5.30
C PHE A 270 -6.89 2.22 4.19
N PRO A 271 -5.57 2.00 4.18
CA PRO A 271 -4.87 1.27 3.10
C PRO A 271 -5.27 -0.21 2.99
N SER A 272 -5.96 -0.74 3.99
CA SER A 272 -6.50 -2.11 3.98
C SER A 272 -7.82 -2.24 3.20
N VAL A 273 -8.47 -1.13 2.86
CA VAL A 273 -9.71 -1.13 2.07
C VAL A 273 -9.39 -1.27 0.59
N PRO A 274 -9.85 -2.34 -0.10
CA PRO A 274 -9.55 -2.56 -1.50
C PRO A 274 -10.17 -1.48 -2.40
N TYR A 275 -9.50 -1.19 -3.51
CA TYR A 275 -9.89 -0.14 -4.47
C TYR A 275 -11.37 -0.13 -4.85
N HIS A 276 -12.02 -1.29 -4.92
CA HIS A 276 -13.42 -1.39 -5.34
C HIS A 276 -14.41 -0.97 -4.25
N HIS A 277 -13.95 -0.81 -3.00
CA HIS A 277 -14.72 -0.29 -1.89
C HIS A 277 -14.36 1.16 -1.50
N LEU A 278 -13.30 1.75 -2.07
CA LEU A 278 -12.95 3.15 -1.80
C LEU A 278 -14.10 4.15 -2.05
N PRO A 279 -14.94 4.01 -3.12
CA PRO A 279 -16.10 4.89 -3.27
C PRO A 279 -17.14 4.76 -2.15
N GLN A 280 -17.28 3.56 -1.57
CA GLN A 280 -18.19 3.34 -0.45
C GLN A 280 -17.61 3.91 0.84
N LEU A 281 -16.32 3.69 1.07
CA LEU A 281 -15.59 4.31 2.19
C LEU A 281 -15.71 5.84 2.12
N HIS A 282 -15.46 6.45 0.94
CA HIS A 282 -15.64 7.88 0.73
C HIS A 282 -17.04 8.36 1.13
N ALA A 283 -18.08 7.65 0.69
CA ALA A 283 -19.45 8.02 1.02
C ALA A 283 -19.71 8.08 2.53
N GLU A 284 -19.04 7.21 3.29
CA GLU A 284 -19.17 7.14 4.75
C GLU A 284 -18.38 8.21 5.49
N ILE A 285 -17.13 8.48 5.06
CA ILE A 285 -16.24 9.37 5.80
C ILE A 285 -16.11 10.77 5.22
N LYS A 286 -16.72 11.07 4.05
CA LYS A 286 -16.55 12.36 3.34
C LYS A 286 -16.85 13.59 4.19
N HIS A 287 -17.70 13.45 5.20
CA HIS A 287 -18.06 14.54 6.12
C HIS A 287 -16.93 14.86 7.12
N HIS A 288 -15.89 14.02 7.20
CA HIS A 288 -14.67 14.27 7.97
C HIS A 288 -13.52 14.78 7.09
N LEU A 289 -13.69 14.80 5.77
CA LEU A 289 -12.63 15.08 4.81
C LEU A 289 -12.79 16.49 4.21
N PRO A 290 -11.67 17.09 3.74
CA PRO A 290 -11.77 18.28 2.91
C PRO A 290 -12.58 17.99 1.64
N PRO A 291 -13.28 19.00 1.09
CA PRO A 291 -14.06 18.81 -0.13
C PRO A 291 -13.20 18.25 -1.28
N PRO A 292 -13.63 17.15 -1.94
CA PRO A 292 -12.89 16.61 -3.07
C PRO A 292 -12.83 17.61 -4.23
N LYS A 293 -11.77 17.54 -5.04
CA LYS A 293 -11.71 18.32 -6.27
C LYS A 293 -12.76 17.78 -7.26
N THR A 294 -13.57 18.69 -7.79
CA THR A 294 -14.72 18.34 -8.63
C THR A 294 -14.34 17.74 -9.99
N SER A 295 -13.08 17.90 -10.40
CA SER A 295 -12.56 17.36 -11.66
C SER A 295 -11.02 17.37 -11.68
N MET A 296 -10.42 16.64 -12.62
CA MET A 296 -8.98 16.72 -12.91
C MET A 296 -8.55 18.14 -13.22
N PHE A 297 -9.34 18.89 -13.98
CA PHE A 297 -9.04 20.29 -14.30
C PHE A 297 -8.97 21.16 -13.04
N ALA A 298 -9.92 21.00 -12.11
CA ALA A 298 -9.94 21.73 -10.85
C ALA A 298 -8.71 21.39 -9.99
N ALA A 299 -8.32 20.10 -9.94
CA ALA A 299 -7.13 19.64 -9.24
C ALA A 299 -5.86 20.26 -9.85
N TYR A 300 -5.69 20.18 -11.17
CA TYR A 300 -4.53 20.73 -11.87
C TYR A 300 -4.42 22.25 -11.75
N ARG A 301 -5.55 22.96 -11.80
CA ARG A 301 -5.55 24.42 -11.58
C ARG A 301 -4.98 24.79 -10.20
N GLU A 302 -5.37 24.07 -9.15
CA GLU A 302 -4.84 24.28 -7.80
C GLU A 302 -3.34 23.92 -7.72
N ILE A 303 -2.98 22.74 -8.27
CA ILE A 303 -1.58 22.28 -8.29
C ILE A 303 -0.68 23.29 -8.99
N VAL A 304 -1.03 23.72 -10.19
CA VAL A 304 -0.23 24.70 -10.95
C VAL A 304 -0.09 26.02 -10.19
N LEU A 305 -1.16 26.48 -9.54
CA LEU A 305 -1.10 27.67 -8.69
C LEU A 305 -0.15 27.47 -7.50
N ALA A 306 -0.29 26.35 -6.79
CA ALA A 306 0.56 26.02 -5.64
C ALA A 306 2.04 25.95 -6.06
N LEU A 307 2.33 25.17 -7.10
CA LEU A 307 3.71 24.97 -7.58
C LEU A 307 4.36 26.26 -8.10
N ARG A 308 3.58 27.14 -8.76
CA ARG A 308 4.08 28.47 -9.19
C ARG A 308 4.44 29.37 -8.00
N ARG A 309 3.67 29.31 -6.91
CA ARG A 309 3.93 30.08 -5.69
C ARG A 309 5.12 29.49 -4.92
N GLN A 310 5.12 28.18 -4.73
CA GLN A 310 6.22 27.45 -4.09
C GLN A 310 7.56 27.55 -4.85
N HIS A 311 7.53 27.75 -6.16
CA HIS A 311 8.74 28.05 -6.92
C HIS A 311 9.34 29.41 -6.57
N LYS A 312 8.51 30.43 -6.27
CA LYS A 312 8.95 31.77 -5.87
C LYS A 312 9.28 31.84 -4.38
N ASP A 313 8.50 31.17 -3.57
CA ASP A 313 8.63 31.09 -2.12
C ASP A 313 8.44 29.62 -1.69
N PRO A 314 9.53 28.88 -1.46
CA PRO A 314 9.46 27.46 -1.05
C PRO A 314 8.69 27.23 0.26
N THR A 315 8.55 28.26 1.10
CA THR A 315 7.82 28.18 2.38
C THR A 315 6.31 28.38 2.21
N TRP A 316 5.88 28.80 1.01
CA TRP A 316 4.47 29.05 0.76
C TRP A 316 3.65 27.76 0.84
N GLU A 317 2.56 27.79 1.59
CA GLU A 317 1.64 26.66 1.73
C GLU A 317 0.26 27.00 1.19
N LEU A 318 -0.44 25.98 0.68
CA LEU A 318 -1.85 26.12 0.37
C LEU A 318 -2.62 26.51 1.63
N PRO A 319 -3.59 27.45 1.52
CA PRO A 319 -4.50 27.72 2.62
C PRO A 319 -5.12 26.44 3.16
N LEU A 320 -5.23 26.35 4.48
CA LEU A 320 -5.88 25.21 5.12
C LEU A 320 -7.29 25.04 4.57
N PRO A 321 -7.67 23.83 4.17
CA PRO A 321 -9.08 23.55 3.91
C PRO A 321 -9.86 23.75 5.20
N VAL A 322 -11.12 24.15 5.08
CA VAL A 322 -12.03 24.11 6.23
C VAL A 322 -12.23 22.62 6.56
N LEU A 323 -11.51 22.17 7.59
CA LEU A 323 -11.71 20.81 8.10
C LEU A 323 -13.00 20.79 8.92
N PRO A 324 -13.84 19.77 8.77
CA PRO A 324 -14.95 19.56 9.68
C PRO A 324 -14.44 19.47 11.11
N ALA A 325 -15.23 20.02 12.06
CA ALA A 325 -14.91 19.91 13.49
C ALA A 325 -14.64 18.44 13.84
N ASP A 326 -13.61 18.19 14.62
CA ASP A 326 -13.20 16.84 14.98
C ASP A 326 -14.41 16.09 15.58
N ALA A 327 -14.92 15.13 14.82
CA ALA A 327 -15.75 14.12 15.43
C ALA A 327 -14.86 13.38 16.45
N PRO A 328 -15.38 13.12 17.67
CA PRO A 328 -14.58 12.41 18.66
C PRO A 328 -13.98 11.16 18.02
N ALA A 329 -12.70 10.91 18.30
CA ALA A 329 -12.06 9.67 17.88
C ALA A 329 -12.96 8.54 18.34
N ALA A 330 -13.67 7.89 17.42
CA ALA A 330 -14.59 6.85 17.80
C ALA A 330 -13.77 5.72 18.38
N VAL A 331 -14.30 5.11 19.39
CA VAL A 331 -13.84 3.83 19.91
C VAL A 331 -14.06 2.83 18.78
N LEU A 332 -13.01 2.58 17.98
CA LEU A 332 -13.03 1.74 16.78
C LEU A 332 -13.20 0.25 17.11
N SER A 333 -13.09 -0.11 18.37
CA SER A 333 -13.33 -1.47 18.86
C SER A 333 -14.11 -1.40 20.18
N SER A 334 -14.93 -2.41 20.46
CA SER A 334 -15.44 -2.60 21.80
C SER A 334 -14.25 -2.72 22.74
N LYS A 335 -14.14 -1.76 23.67
CA LYS A 335 -13.07 -1.72 24.67
C LYS A 335 -13.62 -2.29 25.97
N VAL A 336 -12.96 -3.33 26.46
CA VAL A 336 -13.21 -3.86 27.80
C VAL A 336 -12.01 -3.52 28.67
N THR A 337 -12.21 -2.71 29.69
CA THR A 337 -11.18 -2.41 30.71
C THR A 337 -11.58 -3.11 31.99
N ARG A 338 -10.66 -3.87 32.59
CA ARG A 338 -10.83 -4.53 33.84
C ARG A 338 -9.58 -4.40 34.70
N ASP A 339 -9.75 -4.15 35.96
CA ASP A 339 -8.71 -4.37 36.94
C ASP A 339 -8.86 -5.83 37.44
N VAL A 340 -7.77 -6.56 37.40
CA VAL A 340 -7.71 -7.94 37.87
C VAL A 340 -7.40 -7.93 39.35
N GLU A 341 -8.25 -8.57 40.16
CA GLU A 341 -8.12 -8.57 41.62
C GLU A 341 -6.83 -9.28 42.08
N ASP A 342 -6.35 -10.28 41.33
CA ASP A 342 -5.10 -10.98 41.62
C ASP A 342 -4.28 -11.16 40.32
N PRO A 343 -3.27 -10.32 40.11
CA PRO A 343 -2.42 -10.40 38.93
C PRO A 343 -1.44 -11.59 38.96
N GLU A 344 -1.26 -12.28 40.06
CA GLU A 344 -0.42 -13.46 40.25
C GLU A 344 -1.22 -14.77 40.14
N ALA A 345 -2.53 -14.71 39.91
CA ALA A 345 -3.35 -15.90 39.69
C ALA A 345 -2.92 -16.64 38.41
N ASP A 346 -2.85 -17.98 38.49
CA ASP A 346 -2.50 -18.85 37.35
C ASP A 346 -3.38 -18.61 36.12
N ALA A 347 -4.63 -18.18 36.30
CA ALA A 347 -5.56 -17.80 35.22
C ALA A 347 -6.48 -16.65 35.64
N VAL A 348 -6.57 -15.69 34.76
CA VAL A 348 -7.34 -14.45 34.96
C VAL A 348 -8.68 -14.53 34.24
N ASP A 349 -9.77 -14.20 34.91
CA ASP A 349 -11.09 -14.08 34.29
C ASP A 349 -11.15 -12.80 33.40
N ILE A 350 -11.16 -12.96 32.08
CA ILE A 350 -11.19 -11.85 31.12
C ILE A 350 -12.60 -11.49 30.65
N GLY A 351 -13.63 -12.28 31.00
CA GLY A 351 -15.04 -11.94 30.72
C GLY A 351 -15.90 -13.11 30.27
N ALA A 352 -17.15 -12.81 29.98
CA ALA A 352 -18.09 -13.79 29.45
C ALA A 352 -17.71 -14.17 28.02
N ALA A 353 -17.84 -15.43 27.63
CA ALA A 353 -17.47 -15.93 26.30
C ALA A 353 -18.33 -15.35 25.17
N ASP A 354 -19.54 -14.90 25.48
CA ASP A 354 -20.47 -14.26 24.56
C ASP A 354 -20.22 -12.74 24.38
N MET A 355 -19.29 -12.17 25.13
CA MET A 355 -18.91 -10.76 24.97
C MET A 355 -18.26 -10.45 23.61
N ILE A 356 -17.84 -11.48 22.88
CA ILE A 356 -17.25 -11.37 21.55
C ILE A 356 -17.96 -12.28 20.55
N GLU A 357 -18.45 -11.70 19.46
CA GLU A 357 -19.05 -12.45 18.36
C GLU A 357 -17.98 -13.16 17.50
N THR A 358 -18.39 -14.23 16.83
CA THR A 358 -17.51 -14.94 15.87
C THR A 358 -17.06 -14.00 14.74
N GLY A 359 -15.78 -14.06 14.39
CA GLY A 359 -15.17 -13.20 13.38
C GLY A 359 -14.78 -11.81 13.89
N ARG A 360 -14.82 -11.57 15.19
CA ARG A 360 -14.55 -10.27 15.80
C ARG A 360 -13.23 -10.24 16.57
N ILE A 361 -12.79 -9.00 16.80
CA ILE A 361 -11.66 -8.65 17.66
C ILE A 361 -12.17 -7.65 18.67
N VAL A 362 -11.80 -7.83 19.93
CA VAL A 362 -12.11 -6.91 21.04
C VAL A 362 -10.80 -6.45 21.66
N ARG A 363 -10.67 -5.16 21.93
CA ARG A 363 -9.59 -4.60 22.74
C ARG A 363 -9.86 -4.92 24.20
N LEU A 364 -8.87 -5.54 24.83
CA LEU A 364 -8.91 -5.87 26.25
C LEU A 364 -7.75 -5.17 26.96
N ASP A 365 -8.04 -4.27 27.88
CA ASP A 365 -7.03 -3.59 28.69
C ASP A 365 -7.10 -4.17 30.12
N LEU A 366 -6.01 -4.78 30.57
CA LEU A 366 -5.87 -5.42 31.88
C LEU A 366 -4.61 -4.90 32.57
N ASN A 367 -4.74 -4.34 33.77
CA ASN A 367 -3.62 -3.89 34.61
C ASN A 367 -2.56 -3.07 33.83
N GLY A 368 -3.00 -2.11 33.02
CA GLY A 368 -2.13 -1.24 32.24
C GLY A 368 -1.51 -1.88 30.99
N ARG A 369 -1.78 -3.15 30.68
CA ARG A 369 -1.41 -3.82 29.45
C ARG A 369 -2.62 -3.94 28.50
N THR A 370 -2.35 -3.95 27.20
CA THR A 370 -3.39 -4.04 26.19
C THR A 370 -3.25 -5.30 25.35
N TYR A 371 -4.37 -5.94 25.06
CA TYR A 371 -4.46 -7.22 24.35
C TYR A 371 -5.50 -7.13 23.24
N ALA A 372 -5.37 -8.01 22.24
CA ALA A 372 -6.39 -8.28 21.22
C ALA A 372 -7.01 -9.66 21.48
N LEU A 373 -8.26 -9.68 21.94
CA LEU A 373 -9.04 -10.89 22.05
C LEU A 373 -9.77 -11.14 20.73
N CYS A 374 -9.51 -12.29 20.11
CA CYS A 374 -10.05 -12.69 18.82
C CYS A 374 -10.97 -13.91 18.98
N ARG A 375 -12.07 -13.96 18.22
CA ARG A 375 -12.91 -15.15 18.09
C ARG A 375 -12.99 -15.57 16.60
N PRO A 376 -11.99 -16.30 16.07
CA PRO A 376 -11.94 -16.69 14.67
C PRO A 376 -13.11 -17.58 14.24
N THR A 377 -13.51 -18.52 15.07
CA THR A 377 -14.65 -19.43 14.87
C THR A 377 -15.51 -19.51 16.12
N ALA A 378 -16.64 -20.21 16.05
CA ALA A 378 -17.54 -20.37 17.20
C ALA A 378 -16.84 -20.99 18.42
N ASP A 379 -15.88 -21.89 18.20
CA ASP A 379 -15.22 -22.68 19.24
C ASP A 379 -13.79 -22.22 19.55
N LEU A 380 -13.25 -21.25 18.78
CA LEU A 380 -11.87 -20.82 18.92
C LEU A 380 -11.81 -19.38 19.44
N TYR A 381 -11.13 -19.21 20.57
CA TYR A 381 -10.71 -17.93 21.11
C TYR A 381 -9.19 -17.84 21.07
N ALA A 382 -8.66 -16.67 20.80
CA ALA A 382 -7.23 -16.40 20.82
C ALA A 382 -6.95 -15.05 21.47
N LEU A 383 -5.91 -14.97 22.29
CA LEU A 383 -5.48 -13.77 22.96
C LEU A 383 -4.04 -13.46 22.57
N THR A 384 -3.80 -12.24 22.11
CA THR A 384 -2.48 -11.76 21.68
C THR A 384 -2.14 -10.43 22.34
N ASP A 385 -0.86 -10.01 22.30
CA ASP A 385 -0.54 -8.61 22.56
C ASP A 385 -1.40 -7.71 21.68
N GLY A 386 -1.84 -6.57 22.22
CA GLY A 386 -2.79 -5.68 21.53
C GLY A 386 -2.15 -4.81 20.46
N LEU A 387 -0.83 -4.58 20.54
CA LEU A 387 -0.12 -3.66 19.65
C LEU A 387 0.64 -4.39 18.55
N CYS A 388 0.54 -3.85 17.33
CA CYS A 388 1.29 -4.34 16.18
C CYS A 388 2.79 -4.16 16.41
N THR A 389 3.59 -5.21 16.16
CA THR A 389 5.05 -5.19 16.37
C THR A 389 5.82 -4.31 15.37
N HIS A 390 5.15 -3.77 14.35
CA HIS A 390 5.76 -2.85 13.38
C HIS A 390 5.52 -1.38 13.72
N GLY A 391 4.27 -0.97 14.03
CA GLY A 391 3.93 0.45 14.17
C GLY A 391 3.01 0.74 15.34
N GLN A 392 3.05 -0.04 16.41
CA GLN A 392 2.34 0.17 17.70
C GLN A 392 0.83 0.51 17.58
N THR A 393 0.23 0.26 16.40
CA THR A 393 -1.21 0.43 16.18
C THR A 393 -1.95 -0.72 16.83
N HIS A 394 -3.08 -0.44 17.47
CA HIS A 394 -3.86 -1.47 18.15
C HIS A 394 -4.51 -2.42 17.14
N LEU A 395 -4.26 -3.72 17.30
CA LEU A 395 -4.72 -4.75 16.36
C LEU A 395 -6.24 -4.97 16.41
N ALA A 396 -6.91 -4.59 17.48
CA ALA A 396 -8.37 -4.63 17.56
C ALA A 396 -9.07 -3.66 16.59
N GLU A 397 -8.35 -2.66 16.09
CA GLU A 397 -8.83 -1.76 15.04
C GLU A 397 -8.68 -2.35 13.63
N GLY A 398 -8.08 -3.54 13.54
CA GLY A 398 -7.79 -4.23 12.30
C GLY A 398 -8.90 -5.16 11.83
N PHE A 399 -8.50 -6.13 11.04
CA PHE A 399 -9.41 -7.07 10.41
C PHE A 399 -9.03 -8.51 10.74
N LEU A 400 -10.04 -9.35 11.02
CA LEU A 400 -9.88 -10.77 11.26
C LEU A 400 -10.44 -11.56 10.07
N ASP A 401 -9.60 -12.36 9.42
CA ASP A 401 -9.98 -13.30 8.35
C ASP A 401 -9.56 -14.71 8.76
N GLY A 402 -10.52 -15.51 9.24
CA GLY A 402 -10.22 -16.77 9.91
C GLY A 402 -9.26 -16.55 11.07
N CYS A 403 -8.15 -17.29 11.13
CA CYS A 403 -7.12 -17.13 12.15
C CYS A 403 -6.07 -16.07 11.83
N THR A 404 -6.29 -15.22 10.84
CA THR A 404 -5.34 -14.16 10.45
C THR A 404 -5.85 -12.80 10.90
N ILE A 405 -5.09 -12.11 11.76
CA ILE A 405 -5.32 -10.71 12.10
C ILE A 405 -4.46 -9.81 11.20
N GLU A 406 -5.08 -8.78 10.63
CA GLU A 406 -4.41 -7.79 9.78
C GLU A 406 -4.37 -6.44 10.48
N CYS A 407 -3.16 -5.87 10.59
CA CYS A 407 -2.97 -4.53 11.14
C CYS A 407 -3.59 -3.48 10.20
N PRO A 408 -4.39 -2.53 10.71
CA PRO A 408 -5.09 -1.57 9.88
C PRO A 408 -4.20 -0.50 9.26
N LYS A 409 -2.98 -0.32 9.76
CA LYS A 409 -2.09 0.78 9.35
C LYS A 409 -1.25 0.43 8.11
N HIS A 410 -0.63 -0.77 8.09
CA HIS A 410 0.29 -1.16 7.01
C HIS A 410 0.03 -2.57 6.45
N ASN A 411 -1.16 -3.14 6.68
CA ASN A 411 -1.57 -4.46 6.18
C ASN A 411 -0.67 -5.63 6.64
N GLY A 412 0.16 -5.44 7.68
CA GLY A 412 0.92 -6.53 8.30
C GLY A 412 -0.04 -7.57 8.89
N ARG A 413 0.28 -8.86 8.75
CA ARG A 413 -0.59 -9.96 9.17
C ARG A 413 0.10 -10.90 10.12
N PHE A 414 -0.67 -11.42 11.08
CA PHE A 414 -0.24 -12.44 12.03
C PHE A 414 -1.26 -13.57 12.11
N ASP A 415 -0.79 -14.77 12.40
CA ASP A 415 -1.66 -15.86 12.86
C ASP A 415 -1.97 -15.65 14.36
N VAL A 416 -3.24 -15.50 14.71
CA VAL A 416 -3.64 -15.23 16.10
C VAL A 416 -3.40 -16.39 17.06
N ARG A 417 -3.19 -17.61 16.55
CA ARG A 417 -2.96 -18.84 17.35
C ARG A 417 -1.49 -18.97 17.74
N THR A 418 -0.59 -18.56 16.83
CA THR A 418 0.85 -18.76 16.99
C THR A 418 1.61 -17.45 17.16
N GLY A 419 1.03 -16.31 16.75
CA GLY A 419 1.71 -15.03 16.72
C GLY A 419 2.66 -14.86 15.52
N GLU A 420 2.79 -15.86 14.63
CA GLU A 420 3.71 -15.79 13.50
C GLU A 420 3.36 -14.67 12.54
N PRO A 421 4.38 -13.91 12.05
CA PRO A 421 4.18 -12.90 11.03
C PRO A 421 3.94 -13.57 9.67
N LEU A 422 2.76 -13.36 9.10
CA LEU A 422 2.34 -13.97 7.82
C LEU A 422 2.59 -13.06 6.63
N ARG A 423 2.73 -11.76 6.85
CA ARG A 423 2.89 -10.77 5.79
C ARG A 423 3.64 -9.53 6.26
N LYS A 424 4.59 -9.08 5.44
CA LYS A 424 5.28 -7.78 5.60
C LYS A 424 4.27 -6.60 5.67
N PRO A 425 4.61 -5.53 6.42
CA PRO A 425 5.94 -5.25 6.96
C PRO A 425 6.27 -5.95 8.30
N VAL A 426 5.30 -6.66 8.92
CA VAL A 426 5.57 -7.32 10.21
C VAL A 426 6.56 -8.47 10.04
N ARG A 427 7.54 -8.54 10.94
CA ARG A 427 8.64 -9.52 10.95
C ARG A 427 8.86 -10.10 12.34
N ILE A 428 8.58 -9.32 13.37
CA ILE A 428 8.68 -9.73 14.76
C ILE A 428 7.37 -10.43 15.12
N PRO A 429 7.43 -11.66 15.67
CA PRO A 429 6.24 -12.36 16.11
C PRO A 429 5.45 -11.59 17.16
N LEU A 430 4.15 -11.80 17.16
CA LEU A 430 3.23 -11.30 18.16
C LEU A 430 3.16 -12.28 19.32
N ALA A 431 3.19 -11.81 20.56
CA ALA A 431 3.00 -12.70 21.69
C ALA A 431 1.55 -13.19 21.76
N THR A 432 1.39 -14.45 22.12
CA THR A 432 0.08 -15.11 22.34
C THR A 432 -0.01 -15.63 23.76
N TYR A 433 -1.23 -15.83 24.23
CA TYR A 433 -1.54 -16.27 25.59
C TYR A 433 -2.51 -17.43 25.56
N GLU A 434 -2.38 -18.35 26.55
CA GLU A 434 -3.34 -19.43 26.70
C GLU A 434 -4.69 -18.87 27.17
N ILE A 435 -5.76 -19.35 26.55
CA ILE A 435 -7.12 -18.98 26.86
C ILE A 435 -8.01 -20.24 26.87
N GLU A 436 -8.81 -20.39 27.90
CA GLU A 436 -9.75 -21.48 28.07
C GLU A 436 -11.16 -20.97 28.37
N ARG A 437 -12.17 -21.71 27.95
CA ARG A 437 -13.56 -21.44 28.29
C ARG A 437 -14.00 -22.33 29.44
N VAL A 438 -14.30 -21.72 30.59
CA VAL A 438 -14.73 -22.41 31.79
C VAL A 438 -16.08 -21.84 32.24
N GLY A 439 -17.13 -22.66 32.33
CA GLY A 439 -18.44 -22.22 32.85
C GLY A 439 -19.05 -21.02 32.08
N GLY A 440 -18.78 -20.88 30.77
CA GLY A 440 -19.25 -19.74 29.98
C GLY A 440 -18.41 -18.47 30.11
N ARG A 441 -17.31 -18.50 30.86
CA ARG A 441 -16.33 -17.41 30.99
C ARG A 441 -15.02 -17.76 30.31
N LEU A 442 -14.26 -16.75 29.95
CA LEU A 442 -12.93 -16.88 29.34
C LEU A 442 -11.87 -16.64 30.41
N MET A 443 -11.03 -17.64 30.61
CA MET A 443 -9.89 -17.62 31.54
C MET A 443 -8.60 -17.53 30.74
N ALA A 444 -7.75 -16.54 31.01
CA ALA A 444 -6.48 -16.33 30.32
C ALA A 444 -5.30 -16.47 31.28
N ARG A 445 -4.22 -17.15 30.81
CA ARG A 445 -2.94 -17.23 31.53
C ARG A 445 -2.01 -16.14 30.99
N LEU A 446 -1.87 -15.05 31.72
CA LEU A 446 -1.11 -13.88 31.29
C LEU A 446 0.40 -14.00 31.56
N ASP A 447 0.81 -14.88 32.46
CA ASP A 447 2.20 -15.30 32.71
C ASP A 447 2.74 -16.26 31.65
N GLY A 448 1.85 -17.03 31.01
CA GLY A 448 2.15 -17.96 29.91
C GLY A 448 2.40 -17.30 28.56
N ARG A 449 3.07 -16.13 28.53
CA ARG A 449 3.39 -15.42 27.31
C ARG A 449 4.23 -16.27 26.36
N ARG A 450 3.65 -16.68 25.23
CA ARG A 450 4.33 -17.41 24.16
C ARG A 450 4.71 -16.46 23.05
N VAL A 451 6.00 -16.34 22.76
CA VAL A 451 6.51 -15.64 21.58
C VAL A 451 7.16 -16.70 20.70
N PRO A 452 6.60 -16.98 19.51
CA PRO A 452 7.25 -17.92 18.61
C PRO A 452 8.65 -17.44 18.25
N PRO A 453 9.60 -18.34 17.99
CA PRO A 453 10.89 -17.92 17.46
C PRO A 453 10.68 -17.19 16.14
N PRO A 454 11.50 -16.19 15.81
CA PRO A 454 11.45 -15.55 14.50
C PRO A 454 11.55 -16.64 13.44
N PRO A 455 10.81 -16.52 12.32
CA PRO A 455 10.83 -17.54 11.27
C PRO A 455 12.29 -17.82 10.88
N ALA A 456 12.70 -19.07 10.96
CA ALA A 456 14.05 -19.49 10.62
C ALA A 456 14.38 -18.99 9.22
N LEU A 457 15.48 -18.28 9.07
CA LEU A 457 16.03 -17.95 7.77
C LEU A 457 16.10 -19.26 6.99
N ARG A 458 15.30 -19.40 5.93
CA ARG A 458 15.43 -20.54 5.02
C ARG A 458 16.83 -20.41 4.42
N THR A 459 17.79 -21.07 5.04
CA THR A 459 19.09 -21.30 4.42
C THR A 459 18.81 -22.08 3.14
N THR A 460 18.95 -21.42 2.01
CA THR A 460 19.02 -22.11 0.72
C THR A 460 20.18 -23.09 0.83
N PRO A 461 19.96 -24.40 0.56
CA PRO A 461 21.07 -25.34 0.54
C PRO A 461 22.10 -24.84 -0.48
N SER A 462 23.32 -24.67 -0.05
CA SER A 462 24.47 -24.46 -0.91
C SER A 462 24.54 -25.63 -1.92
N ARG A 463 24.28 -25.36 -3.18
CA ARG A 463 24.72 -26.15 -4.32
C ARG A 463 25.37 -25.26 -5.35
#